data_45670ab976dbd24f3f62fb3c2528d1c6
#
_entry.id   45670ab976dbd24f3f62fb3c2528d1c6
#
_cell.length_a   1.000
_cell.length_b   1.000
_cell.length_c   1.000
_cell.angle_alpha   90.00
_cell.angle_beta   90.00
_cell.angle_gamma   90.00
#
_symmetry.space_group_name_H-M   'P 1'
#
loop_
_entity.id
_entity.type
_entity.pdbx_description
1 polymer ?
#
loop_
_entity_poly.entity_id
_entity_poly.type
_entity_poly.pdbx_seq_one_letter_code
_entity_poly.pdbx_strand_id
1 'polypeptide(L)'
;MITSSAIVELEVLSEQSKNFFVLLLCHYILETLRADPNGGVARDGQKMTLRHVIFIEEAHNIIASSTQQERSDSVDPKVSATAYIVKMLAEVRALREAIVIADQLPTALTSEVTKNTGLKLVHRLTSRDDRAQIGAVISASPLQIEQMASFSGGQALIYHEQVQKPFEVQIAEWPAPELSFDIANDAQLYKEAIRYEATQNAVLSAFENWNQKNVLVLQPLLQELSDSLLNLDDTRQSDLVILKSKIQRLLSEYSLLKKKLSRLGTLWLSDLGENHPLAEEFNVVAHYLESQISLLDSMQHIV
;
A
#
# COMPACT_ATOMS: atom_id res chain seq x y z
N MET A 1 -2.86 -1.80 7.33
CA MET A 1 -2.01 -2.78 6.64
C MET A 1 -1.80 -2.46 5.17
N ILE A 2 -2.82 -2.10 4.42
CA ILE A 2 -2.68 -1.83 2.96
C ILE A 2 -2.09 -0.44 2.67
N THR A 3 -2.08 0.45 3.64
CA THR A 3 -1.57 1.83 3.53
C THR A 3 -0.14 2.03 4.06
N SER A 4 0.47 0.99 4.62
CA SER A 4 1.82 1.03 5.18
C SER A 4 2.57 -0.26 4.88
N SER A 5 3.91 -0.18 4.82
CA SER A 5 4.75 -1.37 4.72
C SER A 5 4.70 -2.13 6.05
N ALA A 6 4.58 -3.44 5.97
CA ALA A 6 4.55 -4.33 7.14
C ALA A 6 5.38 -5.60 6.87
N ILE A 7 6.08 -6.07 7.88
CA ILE A 7 6.73 -7.38 7.90
C ILE A 7 5.90 -8.26 8.83
N VAL A 8 5.56 -9.45 8.38
CA VAL A 8 4.78 -10.42 9.14
C VAL A 8 5.62 -11.66 9.36
N GLU A 9 6.08 -11.83 10.59
CA GLU A 9 6.86 -12.99 11.00
C GLU A 9 5.93 -14.08 11.51
N LEU A 10 6.03 -15.27 10.90
CA LEU A 10 5.12 -16.39 11.18
C LEU A 10 5.80 -17.55 11.92
N GLU A 11 7.09 -17.43 12.25
CA GLU A 11 7.89 -18.52 12.79
C GLU A 11 7.33 -19.11 14.10
N VAL A 12 6.77 -18.25 14.95
CA VAL A 12 6.22 -18.66 16.27
C VAL A 12 4.87 -19.38 16.18
N LEU A 13 4.24 -19.40 15.02
CA LEU A 13 2.94 -20.03 14.82
C LEU A 13 3.10 -21.52 14.43
N SER A 14 2.12 -22.35 14.83
CA SER A 14 2.01 -23.70 14.29
C SER A 14 1.73 -23.68 12.79
N GLU A 15 2.11 -24.72 12.05
CA GLU A 15 1.89 -24.83 10.59
C GLU A 15 0.41 -24.57 10.21
N GLN A 16 -0.53 -25.12 10.95
CA GLN A 16 -1.96 -24.90 10.71
C GLN A 16 -2.35 -23.44 10.93
N SER A 17 -1.83 -22.80 11.99
CA SER A 17 -2.09 -21.39 12.28
C SER A 17 -1.48 -20.48 11.23
N LYS A 18 -0.27 -20.76 10.76
CA LYS A 18 0.37 -20.04 9.65
C LYS A 18 -0.50 -20.04 8.40
N ASN A 19 -0.90 -21.24 7.96
CA ASN A 19 -1.68 -21.39 6.74
C ASN A 19 -3.05 -20.72 6.83
N PHE A 20 -3.71 -20.83 7.99
CA PHE A 20 -4.97 -20.14 8.24
C PHE A 20 -4.81 -18.62 8.25
N PHE A 21 -3.77 -18.11 8.91
CA PHE A 21 -3.48 -16.68 8.96
C PHE A 21 -3.19 -16.12 7.55
N VAL A 22 -2.36 -16.81 6.77
CA VAL A 22 -2.03 -16.38 5.39
C VAL A 22 -3.28 -16.39 4.51
N LEU A 23 -4.15 -17.41 4.63
CA LEU A 23 -5.42 -17.47 3.92
C LEU A 23 -6.29 -16.24 4.22
N LEU A 24 -6.45 -15.92 5.52
CA LEU A 24 -7.23 -14.75 5.94
C LEU A 24 -6.61 -13.44 5.45
N LEU A 25 -5.29 -13.30 5.54
CA LEU A 25 -4.59 -12.10 5.10
C LEU A 25 -4.72 -11.89 3.59
N CYS A 26 -4.49 -12.95 2.80
CA CYS A 26 -4.67 -12.91 1.36
C CYS A 26 -6.11 -12.58 0.97
N HIS A 27 -7.09 -13.19 1.65
CA HIS A 27 -8.50 -12.88 1.45
C HIS A 27 -8.81 -11.41 1.75
N TYR A 28 -8.36 -10.92 2.89
CA TYR A 28 -8.56 -9.53 3.29
C TYR A 28 -7.96 -8.54 2.30
N ILE A 29 -6.71 -8.77 1.88
CA ILE A 29 -6.02 -7.92 0.89
C ILE A 29 -6.80 -7.91 -0.42
N LEU A 30 -7.14 -9.08 -0.96
CA LEU A 30 -7.82 -9.20 -2.24
C LEU A 30 -9.19 -8.51 -2.24
N GLU A 31 -9.99 -8.74 -1.19
CA GLU A 31 -11.32 -8.12 -1.09
C GLU A 31 -11.24 -6.60 -0.86
N THR A 32 -10.24 -6.13 -0.11
CA THR A 32 -10.01 -4.70 0.06
C THR A 32 -9.61 -4.03 -1.26
N LEU A 33 -8.71 -4.67 -2.03
CA LEU A 33 -8.29 -4.15 -3.33
C LEU A 33 -9.44 -4.14 -4.35
N ARG A 34 -10.32 -5.15 -4.32
CA ARG A 34 -11.52 -5.21 -5.17
C ARG A 34 -12.56 -4.17 -4.80
N ALA A 35 -12.71 -3.89 -3.51
CA ALA A 35 -13.66 -2.89 -3.02
C ALA A 35 -13.22 -1.45 -3.27
N ASP A 36 -11.95 -1.21 -3.64
CA ASP A 36 -11.43 0.13 -3.91
C ASP A 36 -11.98 0.66 -5.25
N PRO A 37 -12.84 1.69 -5.25
CA PRO A 37 -13.42 2.24 -6.47
C PRO A 37 -12.39 2.91 -7.38
N ASN A 38 -11.19 3.23 -6.86
CA ASN A 38 -10.08 3.78 -7.61
C ASN A 38 -9.08 2.69 -8.06
N GLY A 39 -9.32 1.43 -7.64
CA GLY A 39 -8.47 0.28 -7.91
C GLY A 39 -8.75 -0.30 -9.28
N GLY A 40 -7.85 -0.15 -10.23
CA GLY A 40 -7.82 -1.05 -11.38
C GLY A 40 -8.26 -0.48 -12.74
N VAL A 41 -8.93 0.65 -12.82
CA VAL A 41 -9.23 1.25 -14.12
C VAL A 41 -8.23 2.37 -14.41
N ALA A 42 -7.27 2.11 -15.29
CA ALA A 42 -6.52 3.21 -15.91
C ALA A 42 -7.54 4.03 -16.72
N ARG A 43 -7.90 5.21 -16.23
CA ARG A 43 -8.59 6.19 -17.05
C ARG A 43 -7.63 6.55 -18.17
N ASP A 44 -8.16 6.63 -19.39
CA ASP A 44 -7.43 6.87 -20.63
C ASP A 44 -6.12 7.65 -20.48
N GLY A 45 -5.00 7.00 -20.85
CA GLY A 45 -3.68 7.63 -20.96
C GLY A 45 -2.84 7.70 -19.69
N GLN A 46 -3.34 7.32 -18.52
CA GLN A 46 -2.52 7.25 -17.31
C GLN A 46 -1.75 5.92 -17.22
N LYS A 47 -0.42 6.04 -17.06
CA LYS A 47 0.45 4.91 -16.79
C LYS A 47 0.00 4.22 -15.50
N MET A 48 -0.34 2.92 -15.58
CA MET A 48 -0.67 2.14 -14.39
C MET A 48 0.55 2.10 -13.47
N THR A 49 0.42 2.67 -12.28
CA THR A 49 1.45 2.59 -11.24
C THR A 49 1.17 1.43 -10.31
N LEU A 50 2.21 0.68 -9.96
CA LEU A 50 2.15 -0.36 -8.93
C LEU A 50 1.80 0.28 -7.58
N ARG A 51 0.88 -0.32 -6.83
CA ARG A 51 0.43 0.20 -5.52
C ARG A 51 1.05 -0.54 -4.36
N HIS A 52 1.06 -1.86 -4.41
CA HIS A 52 1.60 -2.72 -3.37
C HIS A 52 2.40 -3.86 -3.97
N VAL A 53 3.28 -4.41 -3.16
CA VAL A 53 4.05 -5.62 -3.46
C VAL A 53 3.96 -6.54 -2.24
N ILE A 54 3.53 -7.76 -2.46
CA ILE A 54 3.53 -8.82 -1.45
C ILE A 54 4.75 -9.68 -1.70
N PHE A 55 5.63 -9.81 -0.70
CA PHE A 55 6.75 -10.74 -0.71
C PHE A 55 6.38 -11.97 0.11
N ILE A 56 6.54 -13.15 -0.47
CA ILE A 56 6.36 -14.43 0.20
C ILE A 56 7.70 -15.15 0.17
N GLU A 57 8.38 -15.18 1.30
CA GLU A 57 9.63 -15.92 1.46
C GLU A 57 9.37 -17.34 1.95
N GLU A 58 10.26 -18.28 1.58
CA GLU A 58 10.15 -19.71 1.89
C GLU A 58 8.73 -20.23 1.57
N ALA A 59 8.28 -19.92 0.36
CA ALA A 59 6.90 -20.09 -0.05
C ALA A 59 6.41 -21.55 0.06
N HIS A 60 7.31 -22.54 0.02
CA HIS A 60 6.98 -23.96 0.22
C HIS A 60 6.35 -24.25 1.61
N ASN A 61 6.57 -23.38 2.60
CA ASN A 61 5.93 -23.49 3.91
C ASN A 61 4.42 -23.17 3.84
N ILE A 62 4.00 -22.34 2.88
CA ILE A 62 2.65 -21.82 2.76
C ILE A 62 1.92 -22.43 1.56
N ILE A 63 2.65 -22.68 0.47
CA ILE A 63 2.13 -23.20 -0.78
C ILE A 63 2.27 -24.72 -0.80
N ALA A 64 1.17 -25.44 -1.00
CA ALA A 64 1.17 -26.90 -1.12
C ALA A 64 1.81 -27.34 -2.44
N SER A 65 2.54 -28.45 -2.40
CA SER A 65 3.00 -29.12 -3.62
C SER A 65 1.84 -29.77 -4.38
N SER A 66 2.03 -30.07 -5.67
CA SER A 66 1.01 -30.77 -6.49
C SER A 66 0.60 -32.11 -5.89
N THR A 67 1.53 -32.85 -5.30
CA THR A 67 1.25 -34.13 -4.64
C THR A 67 0.46 -34.02 -3.35
N GLN A 68 0.56 -32.91 -2.65
CA GLN A 68 -0.25 -32.62 -1.46
C GLN A 68 -1.68 -32.22 -1.86
N GLN A 69 -1.86 -31.48 -2.95
CA GLN A 69 -3.17 -31.13 -3.46
C GLN A 69 -3.99 -32.37 -3.90
N GLU A 70 -3.34 -33.36 -4.51
CA GLU A 70 -4.00 -34.59 -4.96
C GLU A 70 -4.42 -35.52 -3.81
N ARG A 71 -3.76 -35.45 -2.67
CA ARG A 71 -3.96 -36.36 -1.52
C ARG A 71 -4.86 -35.80 -0.43
N SER A 72 -5.19 -34.54 -0.49
CA SER A 72 -5.90 -33.84 0.57
C SER A 72 -7.38 -33.76 0.23
N ASP A 73 -8.23 -34.25 1.16
CA ASP A 73 -9.64 -33.87 1.19
C ASP A 73 -9.73 -32.32 1.40
N SER A 74 -10.75 -31.72 0.85
CA SER A 74 -10.94 -30.27 0.63
C SER A 74 -10.86 -29.34 1.87
N VAL A 75 -10.38 -29.82 3.00
CA VAL A 75 -10.36 -29.11 4.31
C VAL A 75 -8.95 -28.73 4.77
N ASP A 76 -7.90 -29.04 4.01
CA ASP A 76 -6.54 -28.67 4.38
C ASP A 76 -6.33 -27.16 4.20
N PRO A 77 -6.02 -26.41 5.29
CA PRO A 77 -5.79 -24.96 5.22
C PRO A 77 -4.66 -24.58 4.25
N LYS A 78 -3.65 -25.42 4.09
CA LYS A 78 -2.53 -25.19 3.17
C LYS A 78 -2.99 -25.27 1.72
N VAL A 79 -3.83 -26.25 1.38
CA VAL A 79 -4.41 -26.38 0.03
C VAL A 79 -5.33 -25.19 -0.27
N SER A 80 -6.13 -24.77 0.69
CA SER A 80 -7.02 -23.61 0.56
C SER A 80 -6.22 -22.30 0.38
N ALA A 81 -5.16 -22.10 1.16
CA ALA A 81 -4.26 -20.94 1.00
C ALA A 81 -3.58 -20.94 -0.36
N THR A 82 -3.10 -22.11 -0.83
CA THR A 82 -2.50 -22.27 -2.16
C THR A 82 -3.47 -21.88 -3.27
N ALA A 83 -4.70 -22.40 -3.23
CA ALA A 83 -5.75 -22.08 -4.22
C ALA A 83 -6.03 -20.56 -4.23
N TYR A 84 -6.00 -19.91 -3.07
CA TYR A 84 -6.21 -18.47 -2.96
C TYR A 84 -5.04 -17.68 -3.55
N ILE A 85 -3.79 -18.08 -3.28
CA ILE A 85 -2.59 -17.45 -3.85
C ILE A 85 -2.57 -17.61 -5.38
N VAL A 86 -2.90 -18.79 -5.90
CA VAL A 86 -3.02 -19.01 -7.36
C VAL A 86 -4.07 -18.10 -7.97
N LYS A 87 -5.22 -17.96 -7.32
CA LYS A 87 -6.27 -17.01 -7.74
C LYS A 87 -5.78 -15.56 -7.72
N MET A 88 -5.09 -15.17 -6.67
CA MET A 88 -4.50 -13.82 -6.58
C MET A 88 -3.51 -13.57 -7.72
N LEU A 89 -2.61 -14.51 -8.01
CA LEU A 89 -1.65 -14.37 -9.12
C LEU A 89 -2.32 -14.10 -10.47
N ALA A 90 -3.52 -14.64 -10.70
CA ALA A 90 -4.27 -14.40 -11.93
C ALA A 90 -4.94 -13.00 -11.96
N GLU A 91 -5.29 -12.43 -10.82
CA GLU A 91 -6.11 -11.21 -10.71
C GLU A 91 -5.33 -9.95 -10.33
N VAL A 92 -4.21 -10.08 -9.61
CA VAL A 92 -3.48 -8.96 -9.00
C VAL A 92 -3.00 -7.91 -9.99
N ARG A 93 -2.72 -8.31 -11.22
CA ARG A 93 -2.32 -7.37 -12.28
C ARG A 93 -3.38 -6.31 -12.54
N ALA A 94 -4.65 -6.70 -12.55
CA ALA A 94 -5.77 -5.77 -12.73
C ALA A 94 -5.97 -4.86 -11.51
N LEU A 95 -5.49 -5.28 -10.33
CA LEU A 95 -5.61 -4.56 -9.08
C LEU A 95 -4.37 -3.69 -8.76
N ARG A 96 -3.40 -3.61 -9.66
CA ARG A 96 -2.12 -2.91 -9.49
C ARG A 96 -1.28 -3.44 -8.34
N GLU A 97 -1.39 -4.72 -8.11
CA GLU A 97 -0.68 -5.46 -7.10
C GLU A 97 0.41 -6.29 -7.74
N ALA A 98 1.52 -6.54 -7.04
CA ALA A 98 2.52 -7.52 -7.44
C ALA A 98 2.74 -8.53 -6.31
N ILE A 99 2.99 -9.78 -6.70
CA ILE A 99 3.38 -10.84 -5.77
C ILE A 99 4.76 -11.32 -6.19
N VAL A 100 5.70 -11.28 -5.26
CA VAL A 100 7.04 -11.84 -5.38
C VAL A 100 7.09 -13.10 -4.53
N ILE A 101 7.41 -14.22 -5.15
CA ILE A 101 7.54 -15.51 -4.48
C ILE A 101 9.01 -15.89 -4.51
N ALA A 102 9.61 -16.03 -3.34
CA ALA A 102 10.99 -16.46 -3.17
C ALA A 102 11.01 -17.85 -2.53
N ASP A 103 11.76 -18.76 -3.16
CA ASP A 103 11.87 -20.14 -2.69
C ASP A 103 13.18 -20.78 -3.14
N GLN A 104 13.69 -21.73 -2.36
CA GLN A 104 14.88 -22.49 -2.65
C GLN A 104 14.55 -23.83 -3.33
N LEU A 105 13.32 -24.28 -3.25
CA LEU A 105 12.85 -25.61 -3.68
C LEU A 105 11.72 -25.50 -4.72
N PRO A 106 12.02 -25.21 -6.00
CA PRO A 106 10.99 -25.10 -7.04
C PRO A 106 10.08 -26.33 -7.13
N THR A 107 10.60 -27.54 -6.86
CA THR A 107 9.81 -28.78 -6.86
C THR A 107 8.83 -28.89 -5.70
N ALA A 108 9.01 -28.11 -4.64
CA ALA A 108 8.08 -28.07 -3.52
C ALA A 108 6.87 -27.17 -3.78
N LEU A 109 6.92 -26.33 -4.81
CA LEU A 109 5.82 -25.46 -5.20
C LEU A 109 4.90 -26.14 -6.23
N THR A 110 3.61 -25.80 -6.21
CA THR A 110 2.70 -26.25 -7.27
C THR A 110 3.10 -25.64 -8.60
N SER A 111 2.92 -26.43 -9.68
CA SER A 111 3.24 -25.99 -11.05
C SER A 111 2.42 -24.77 -11.49
N GLU A 112 1.25 -24.57 -10.92
CA GLU A 112 0.38 -23.43 -11.23
C GLU A 112 0.98 -22.11 -10.76
N VAL A 113 1.62 -22.11 -9.59
CA VAL A 113 2.34 -20.93 -9.08
C VAL A 113 3.50 -20.58 -9.98
N THR A 114 4.33 -21.56 -10.34
CA THR A 114 5.49 -21.32 -11.20
C THR A 114 5.10 -20.92 -12.62
N LYS A 115 3.97 -21.38 -13.15
CA LYS A 115 3.48 -20.98 -14.48
C LYS A 115 2.86 -19.58 -14.49
N ASN A 116 2.13 -19.20 -13.44
CA ASN A 116 1.40 -17.92 -13.39
C ASN A 116 2.26 -16.70 -13.03
N THR A 117 3.53 -16.89 -12.71
CA THR A 117 4.46 -15.76 -12.53
C THR A 117 5.06 -15.33 -13.86
N GLY A 118 4.93 -14.07 -14.26
CA GLY A 118 5.39 -13.55 -15.55
C GLY A 118 6.90 -13.33 -15.64
N LEU A 119 7.54 -13.00 -14.51
CA LEU A 119 8.99 -12.82 -14.37
C LEU A 119 9.57 -13.94 -13.51
N LYS A 120 10.68 -14.51 -13.92
CA LYS A 120 11.43 -15.50 -13.15
C LYS A 120 12.89 -15.13 -13.09
N LEU A 121 13.42 -15.11 -11.86
CA LEU A 121 14.83 -14.92 -11.56
C LEU A 121 15.35 -16.19 -10.91
N VAL A 122 16.27 -16.90 -11.59
CA VAL A 122 16.73 -18.21 -11.17
C VAL A 122 18.23 -18.13 -10.84
N HIS A 123 18.55 -18.16 -9.57
CA HIS A 123 19.91 -18.27 -9.04
C HIS A 123 20.43 -19.71 -9.12
N ARG A 124 21.54 -19.99 -8.46
CA ARG A 124 22.13 -21.33 -8.42
C ARG A 124 21.17 -22.36 -7.82
N LEU A 125 20.92 -23.42 -8.56
CA LEU A 125 20.17 -24.58 -8.13
C LEU A 125 21.04 -25.84 -8.22
N THR A 126 21.29 -26.50 -7.10
CA THR A 126 22.15 -27.69 -7.04
C THR A 126 21.43 -28.98 -7.39
N SER A 127 20.12 -29.07 -7.03
CA SER A 127 19.27 -30.23 -7.32
C SER A 127 19.02 -30.37 -8.82
N ARG A 128 19.14 -31.58 -9.35
CA ARG A 128 18.88 -31.88 -10.76
C ARG A 128 17.40 -31.72 -11.10
N ASP A 129 16.53 -32.17 -10.20
CA ASP A 129 15.09 -32.15 -10.42
C ASP A 129 14.54 -30.73 -10.40
N ASP A 130 15.03 -29.88 -9.48
CA ASP A 130 14.70 -28.47 -9.43
C ASP A 130 15.11 -27.73 -10.70
N ARG A 131 16.35 -27.99 -11.18
CA ARG A 131 16.82 -27.40 -12.45
C ARG A 131 16.02 -27.86 -13.64
N ALA A 132 15.64 -29.14 -13.68
CA ALA A 132 14.83 -29.68 -14.77
C ALA A 132 13.43 -29.05 -14.77
N GLN A 133 12.79 -28.96 -13.62
CA GLN A 133 11.47 -28.37 -13.49
C GLN A 133 11.46 -26.89 -13.89
N ILE A 134 12.33 -26.07 -13.30
CA ILE A 134 12.37 -24.64 -13.60
C ILE A 134 12.85 -24.39 -15.03
N GLY A 135 13.81 -25.15 -15.51
CA GLY A 135 14.30 -25.08 -16.88
C GLY A 135 13.21 -25.33 -17.93
N ALA A 136 12.31 -26.28 -17.67
CA ALA A 136 11.16 -26.53 -18.53
C ALA A 136 10.18 -25.34 -18.53
N VAL A 137 9.97 -24.71 -17.36
CA VAL A 137 9.05 -23.55 -17.25
C VAL A 137 9.59 -22.32 -17.97
N ILE A 138 10.89 -22.07 -17.93
CA ILE A 138 11.53 -20.90 -18.57
C ILE A 138 12.04 -21.18 -20.00
N SER A 139 11.80 -22.37 -20.52
CA SER A 139 12.32 -22.79 -21.84
C SER A 139 13.85 -22.69 -21.96
N ALA A 140 14.56 -23.06 -20.88
CA ALA A 140 16.02 -23.07 -20.87
C ALA A 140 16.60 -24.19 -21.74
N SER A 141 17.72 -23.92 -22.41
CA SER A 141 18.46 -24.94 -23.14
C SER A 141 19.08 -25.97 -22.19
N PRO A 142 19.38 -27.21 -22.66
CA PRO A 142 20.07 -28.20 -21.82
C PRO A 142 21.35 -27.68 -21.18
N LEU A 143 22.11 -26.86 -21.91
CA LEU A 143 23.34 -26.25 -21.42
C LEU A 143 23.06 -25.28 -20.26
N GLN A 144 22.03 -24.43 -20.38
CA GLN A 144 21.65 -23.49 -19.31
C GLN A 144 21.18 -24.24 -18.06
N ILE A 145 20.44 -25.36 -18.23
CA ILE A 145 20.00 -26.20 -17.10
C ILE A 145 21.20 -26.77 -16.34
N GLU A 146 22.24 -27.19 -17.02
CA GLU A 146 23.48 -27.67 -16.40
C GLU A 146 24.26 -26.54 -15.72
N GLN A 147 24.37 -25.40 -16.38
CA GLN A 147 25.09 -24.22 -15.87
C GLN A 147 24.51 -23.67 -14.58
N MET A 148 23.20 -23.76 -14.36
CA MET A 148 22.56 -23.32 -13.10
C MET A 148 23.21 -23.94 -11.86
N ALA A 149 23.81 -25.16 -11.95
CA ALA A 149 24.45 -25.80 -10.82
C ALA A 149 25.78 -25.12 -10.42
N SER A 150 26.39 -24.43 -11.36
CA SER A 150 27.74 -23.84 -11.20
C SER A 150 27.73 -22.32 -11.07
N PHE A 151 26.53 -21.68 -11.03
CA PHE A 151 26.44 -20.24 -10.87
C PHE A 151 27.16 -19.77 -9.60
N SER A 152 27.93 -18.71 -9.74
CA SER A 152 28.56 -18.00 -8.63
C SER A 152 27.57 -16.99 -8.00
N GLY A 153 28.00 -16.35 -6.91
CA GLY A 153 27.19 -15.30 -6.27
C GLY A 153 26.80 -14.21 -7.26
N GLY A 154 25.53 -13.85 -7.27
CA GLY A 154 24.96 -12.84 -8.16
C GLY A 154 24.66 -13.31 -9.60
N GLN A 155 25.15 -14.47 -10.03
CA GLN A 155 24.75 -15.02 -11.33
C GLN A 155 23.32 -15.56 -11.29
N ALA A 156 22.55 -15.27 -12.34
CA ALA A 156 21.18 -15.74 -12.47
C ALA A 156 20.74 -15.85 -13.93
N LEU A 157 19.73 -16.66 -14.18
CA LEU A 157 18.93 -16.60 -15.41
C LEU A 157 17.69 -15.75 -15.15
N ILE A 158 17.42 -14.82 -16.08
CA ILE A 158 16.15 -14.07 -16.10
C ILE A 158 15.33 -14.56 -17.26
N TYR A 159 14.05 -14.79 -16.99
CA TYR A 159 13.02 -15.06 -17.97
C TYR A 159 11.83 -14.11 -17.74
N HIS A 160 11.32 -13.58 -18.84
CA HIS A 160 10.09 -12.79 -18.86
C HIS A 160 9.22 -13.23 -20.03
N GLU A 161 7.91 -13.23 -19.88
CA GLU A 161 6.96 -13.69 -20.92
C GLU A 161 7.13 -13.04 -22.28
N GLN A 162 7.62 -11.80 -22.33
CA GLN A 162 7.88 -11.08 -23.59
C GLN A 162 9.22 -11.47 -24.23
N VAL A 163 10.05 -12.24 -23.53
CA VAL A 163 11.35 -12.68 -24.02
C VAL A 163 11.28 -14.19 -24.24
N GLN A 164 11.52 -14.63 -25.47
CA GLN A 164 11.34 -16.03 -25.86
C GLN A 164 12.30 -17.02 -25.19
N LYS A 165 13.43 -16.56 -24.69
CA LYS A 165 14.46 -17.39 -24.08
C LYS A 165 15.04 -16.71 -22.85
N PRO A 166 15.40 -17.48 -21.81
CA PRO A 166 16.09 -16.92 -20.65
C PRO A 166 17.50 -16.44 -21.04
N PHE A 167 17.96 -15.41 -20.40
CA PHE A 167 19.30 -14.88 -20.57
C PHE A 167 20.02 -14.78 -19.22
N GLU A 168 21.33 -14.96 -19.26
CA GLU A 168 22.17 -14.88 -18.07
C GLU A 168 22.49 -13.43 -17.71
N VAL A 169 22.48 -13.14 -16.40
CA VAL A 169 22.81 -11.84 -15.85
C VAL A 169 23.73 -11.99 -14.66
N GLN A 170 24.54 -10.96 -14.44
CA GLN A 170 25.27 -10.73 -13.20
C GLN A 170 24.55 -9.62 -12.43
N ILE A 171 23.95 -9.95 -11.30
CA ILE A 171 23.33 -8.99 -10.41
C ILE A 171 24.45 -8.26 -9.68
N ALA A 172 24.43 -6.93 -9.74
CA ALA A 172 25.39 -6.11 -9.02
C ALA A 172 25.23 -6.33 -7.51
N GLU A 173 26.35 -6.41 -6.82
CA GLU A 173 26.33 -6.42 -5.37
C GLU A 173 25.72 -5.09 -4.87
N TRP A 174 24.68 -5.20 -4.05
CA TRP A 174 24.12 -4.02 -3.40
C TRP A 174 25.18 -3.50 -2.42
N PRO A 175 25.63 -2.25 -2.53
CA PRO A 175 26.49 -1.70 -1.51
C PRO A 175 25.70 -1.75 -0.21
N ALA A 176 26.09 -2.70 0.67
CA ALA A 176 25.51 -2.73 2.00
C ALA A 176 25.70 -1.32 2.58
N PRO A 177 24.65 -0.57 2.90
CA PRO A 177 24.84 0.61 3.69
C PRO A 177 25.64 0.15 4.91
N GLU A 178 26.61 0.94 5.37
CA GLU A 178 27.22 0.74 6.69
C GLU A 178 26.12 0.96 7.75
N LEU A 179 25.15 0.08 7.72
CA LEU A 179 24.18 -0.05 8.77
C LEU A 179 24.92 -0.74 9.90
N SER A 180 25.49 0.04 10.80
CA SER A 180 25.69 -0.40 12.15
C SER A 180 24.31 -0.70 12.72
N PHE A 181 23.71 -1.83 12.34
CA PHE A 181 22.62 -2.37 13.08
C PHE A 181 23.19 -2.80 14.43
N ASP A 182 23.10 -1.94 15.41
CA ASP A 182 22.87 -2.42 16.76
C ASP A 182 21.60 -3.26 16.62
N ILE A 183 21.74 -4.57 16.71
CA ILE A 183 20.61 -5.49 16.68
C ILE A 183 19.78 -5.12 17.91
N ALA A 184 18.85 -4.19 17.71
CA ALA A 184 17.92 -3.83 18.75
C ALA A 184 17.22 -5.13 19.13
N ASN A 185 17.36 -5.53 20.37
CA ASN A 185 16.69 -6.71 20.92
C ASN A 185 15.19 -6.59 20.60
N ASP A 186 14.53 -7.67 20.21
CA ASP A 186 13.10 -7.75 19.84
C ASP A 186 12.21 -6.98 20.83
N ALA A 187 12.53 -7.03 22.12
CA ALA A 187 11.83 -6.28 23.17
C ALA A 187 11.97 -4.75 23.01
N GLN A 188 13.04 -4.29 22.41
CA GLN A 188 13.30 -2.86 22.16
C GLN A 188 12.54 -2.40 20.91
N LEU A 189 12.58 -3.20 19.85
CA LEU A 189 11.78 -2.97 18.63
C LEU A 189 10.28 -2.98 18.93
N TYR A 190 9.83 -3.93 19.77
CA TYR A 190 8.43 -3.99 20.20
C TYR A 190 8.01 -2.76 21.00
N LYS A 191 8.85 -2.28 21.91
CA LYS A 191 8.59 -1.03 22.65
C LYS A 191 8.54 0.20 21.75
N GLU A 192 9.42 0.27 20.76
CA GLU A 192 9.43 1.36 19.78
C GLU A 192 8.20 1.33 18.89
N ALA A 193 7.78 0.13 18.44
CA ALA A 193 6.56 -0.04 17.67
C ALA A 193 5.31 0.41 18.44
N ILE A 194 5.15 -0.01 19.69
CA ILE A 194 4.04 0.44 20.56
C ILE A 194 4.07 1.96 20.76
N ARG A 195 5.26 2.51 20.98
CA ARG A 195 5.42 3.96 21.17
C ARG A 195 5.04 4.73 19.91
N TYR A 196 5.45 4.24 18.75
CA TYR A 196 5.11 4.82 17.45
C TYR A 196 3.61 4.77 17.20
N GLU A 197 2.97 3.62 17.41
CA GLU A 197 1.52 3.46 17.27
C GLU A 197 0.75 4.37 18.23
N ALA A 198 1.18 4.46 19.49
CA ALA A 198 0.57 5.37 20.45
C ALA A 198 0.70 6.85 20.03
N THR A 199 1.83 7.23 19.45
CA THR A 199 2.05 8.59 18.92
C THR A 199 1.14 8.87 17.73
N GLN A 200 1.03 7.93 16.79
CA GLN A 200 0.12 8.06 15.64
C GLN A 200 -1.33 8.25 16.08
N ASN A 201 -1.82 7.39 16.98
CA ASN A 201 -3.19 7.45 17.48
C ASN A 201 -3.46 8.77 18.23
N ALA A 202 -2.48 9.27 19.00
CA ALA A 202 -2.62 10.54 19.69
C ALA A 202 -2.69 11.73 18.71
N VAL A 203 -1.86 11.74 17.66
CA VAL A 203 -1.88 12.79 16.63
C VAL A 203 -3.18 12.74 15.84
N LEU A 204 -3.63 11.56 15.41
CA LEU A 204 -4.89 11.39 14.69
C LEU A 204 -6.07 11.91 15.51
N SER A 205 -6.18 11.48 16.77
CA SER A 205 -7.25 11.92 17.67
C SER A 205 -7.21 13.43 17.93
N ALA A 206 -6.02 14.00 18.05
CA ALA A 206 -5.83 15.43 18.21
C ALA A 206 -6.27 16.21 16.96
N PHE A 207 -5.96 15.71 15.76
CA PHE A 207 -6.35 16.30 14.49
C PHE A 207 -7.85 16.24 14.28
N GLU A 208 -8.48 15.07 14.47
CA GLU A 208 -9.92 14.89 14.36
C GLU A 208 -10.68 15.82 15.31
N ASN A 209 -10.27 15.89 16.56
CA ASN A 209 -10.88 16.77 17.57
C ASN A 209 -10.71 18.26 17.20
N TRP A 210 -9.52 18.64 16.68
CA TRP A 210 -9.27 19.99 16.20
C TRP A 210 -10.16 20.33 15.00
N ASN A 211 -10.27 19.41 14.03
CA ASN A 211 -11.10 19.58 12.83
C ASN A 211 -12.58 19.74 13.21
N GLN A 212 -13.10 18.86 14.06
CA GLN A 212 -14.48 18.94 14.54
C GLN A 212 -14.78 20.27 15.22
N LYS A 213 -13.91 20.72 16.13
CA LYS A 213 -14.13 21.92 16.94
C LYS A 213 -13.92 23.23 16.20
N ASN A 214 -13.14 23.26 15.16
CA ASN A 214 -12.74 24.51 14.50
C ASN A 214 -13.25 24.62 13.05
N VAL A 215 -13.18 23.56 12.26
CA VAL A 215 -13.55 23.60 10.84
C VAL A 215 -15.02 23.27 10.63
N LEU A 216 -15.49 22.16 11.16
CA LEU A 216 -16.86 21.71 10.94
C LEU A 216 -17.91 22.63 11.58
N VAL A 217 -17.56 23.33 12.65
CA VAL A 217 -18.44 24.31 13.31
C VAL A 217 -18.75 25.51 12.40
N LEU A 218 -17.88 25.85 11.46
CA LEU A 218 -18.09 26.97 10.53
C LEU A 218 -18.97 26.61 9.33
N GLN A 219 -19.15 25.35 9.01
CA GLN A 219 -19.96 24.92 7.86
C GLN A 219 -21.41 25.42 7.89
N PRO A 220 -22.16 25.31 9.02
CA PRO A 220 -23.53 25.85 9.10
C PRO A 220 -23.57 27.36 8.88
N LEU A 221 -22.55 28.10 9.33
CA LEU A 221 -22.49 29.55 9.17
C LEU A 221 -22.27 29.95 7.70
N LEU A 222 -21.49 29.17 6.97
CA LEU A 222 -21.31 29.33 5.52
C LEU A 222 -22.61 29.05 4.77
N GLN A 223 -23.33 28.00 5.15
CA GLN A 223 -24.62 27.68 4.53
C GLN A 223 -25.62 28.78 4.78
N GLU A 224 -25.75 29.28 6.02
CA GLU A 224 -26.63 30.42 6.36
C GLU A 224 -26.29 31.69 5.55
N LEU A 225 -24.96 31.93 5.34
CA LEU A 225 -24.48 33.04 4.52
C LEU A 225 -24.92 32.87 3.06
N SER A 226 -24.71 31.66 2.50
CA SER A 226 -25.08 31.33 1.12
C SER A 226 -26.58 31.49 0.90
N ASP A 227 -27.42 30.98 1.83
CA ASP A 227 -28.86 31.10 1.79
C ASP A 227 -29.32 32.58 1.88
N SER A 228 -28.63 33.39 2.69
CA SER A 228 -28.87 34.81 2.79
C SER A 228 -28.56 35.58 1.52
N LEU A 229 -27.50 35.15 0.79
CA LEU A 229 -27.13 35.73 -0.50
C LEU A 229 -28.13 35.36 -1.61
N LEU A 230 -28.62 34.14 -1.63
CA LEU A 230 -29.61 33.67 -2.62
C LEU A 230 -30.99 34.33 -2.45
N ASN A 231 -31.32 34.74 -1.22
CA ASN A 231 -32.59 35.38 -0.89
C ASN A 231 -32.50 36.92 -0.82
N LEU A 232 -31.45 37.52 -1.34
CA LEU A 232 -31.29 38.95 -1.46
C LEU A 232 -32.26 39.47 -2.52
N ASP A 233 -33.49 39.81 -2.11
CA ASP A 233 -34.36 40.65 -2.88
C ASP A 233 -33.86 42.11 -2.82
N ASP A 234 -33.72 42.70 -4.00
CA ASP A 234 -33.24 44.03 -4.28
C ASP A 234 -33.82 45.06 -3.31
N THR A 235 -32.98 45.64 -2.38
CA THR A 235 -33.34 46.98 -1.88
C THR A 235 -33.10 47.39 -0.42
N ARG A 236 -32.47 46.63 0.43
CA ARG A 236 -32.16 47.20 1.76
C ARG A 236 -30.66 47.34 1.97
N GLN A 237 -30.16 48.58 1.86
CA GLN A 237 -28.75 48.95 2.11
C GLN A 237 -28.28 48.50 3.51
N SER A 238 -29.17 48.37 4.49
CA SER A 238 -28.89 47.80 5.83
C SER A 238 -28.52 46.33 5.80
N ASP A 239 -29.16 45.52 4.94
CA ASP A 239 -28.96 44.08 4.87
C ASP A 239 -27.62 43.77 4.19
N LEU A 240 -27.23 44.59 3.20
CA LEU A 240 -25.92 44.52 2.57
C LEU A 240 -24.75 44.79 3.54
N VAL A 241 -24.93 45.77 4.46
CA VAL A 241 -23.90 46.09 5.48
C VAL A 241 -23.73 44.92 6.47
N ILE A 242 -24.86 44.32 6.89
CA ILE A 242 -24.84 43.15 7.78
C ILE A 242 -24.18 41.97 7.08
N LEU A 243 -24.53 41.72 5.82
CA LEU A 243 -23.97 40.63 5.05
C LEU A 243 -22.45 40.77 4.85
N LYS A 244 -22.01 41.96 4.49
CA LYS A 244 -20.60 42.32 4.34
C LYS A 244 -19.81 42.09 5.64
N SER A 245 -20.38 42.46 6.78
CA SER A 245 -19.73 42.22 8.09
C SER A 245 -19.64 40.73 8.41
N LYS A 246 -20.68 39.92 8.10
CA LYS A 246 -20.65 38.45 8.25
C LYS A 246 -19.56 37.82 7.37
N ILE A 247 -19.45 38.24 6.09
CA ILE A 247 -18.42 37.76 5.16
C ILE A 247 -17.02 38.07 5.70
N GLN A 248 -16.77 39.31 6.12
CA GLN A 248 -15.46 39.70 6.66
C GLN A 248 -15.09 38.92 7.91
N ARG A 249 -16.05 38.67 8.79
CA ARG A 249 -15.85 37.86 10.00
C ARG A 249 -15.45 36.43 9.63
N LEU A 250 -16.21 35.77 8.76
CA LEU A 250 -15.91 34.40 8.34
C LEU A 250 -14.56 34.31 7.62
N LEU A 251 -14.25 35.27 6.75
CA LEU A 251 -12.96 35.35 6.04
C LEU A 251 -11.78 35.41 7.04
N SER A 252 -11.92 36.23 8.10
CA SER A 252 -10.88 36.31 9.13
C SER A 252 -10.75 35.03 9.94
N GLU A 253 -11.86 34.36 10.28
CA GLU A 253 -11.85 33.08 11.00
C GLU A 253 -11.22 31.95 10.16
N TYR A 254 -11.60 31.79 8.90
CA TYR A 254 -11.00 30.80 7.99
C TYR A 254 -9.50 31.06 7.78
N SER A 255 -9.09 32.31 7.60
CA SER A 255 -7.68 32.69 7.46
C SER A 255 -6.85 32.38 8.71
N LEU A 256 -7.44 32.58 9.89
CA LEU A 256 -6.81 32.22 11.16
C LEU A 256 -6.69 30.71 11.31
N LEU A 257 -7.71 29.95 10.93
CA LEU A 257 -7.70 28.49 10.97
C LEU A 257 -6.64 27.89 10.04
N LYS A 258 -6.53 28.41 8.80
CA LYS A 258 -5.48 28.00 7.86
C LYS A 258 -4.09 28.20 8.47
N LYS A 259 -3.84 29.34 9.10
CA LYS A 259 -2.56 29.62 9.76
C LYS A 259 -2.29 28.72 10.96
N LYS A 260 -3.34 28.39 11.76
CA LYS A 260 -3.23 27.44 12.87
C LYS A 260 -2.95 26.03 12.37
N LEU A 261 -3.67 25.57 11.31
CA LEU A 261 -3.47 24.27 10.73
C LEU A 261 -2.05 24.09 10.21
N SER A 262 -1.52 25.07 9.48
CA SER A 262 -0.13 25.02 8.99
C SER A 262 0.89 24.84 10.12
N ARG A 263 0.73 25.54 11.25
CA ARG A 263 1.61 25.38 12.40
C ARG A 263 1.48 24.03 13.08
N LEU A 264 0.26 23.54 13.25
CA LEU A 264 0.00 22.22 13.86
C LEU A 264 0.50 21.10 12.94
N GLY A 265 0.29 21.22 11.63
CA GLY A 265 0.82 20.27 10.64
C GLY A 265 2.33 20.14 10.73
N THR A 266 3.06 21.25 10.80
CA THR A 266 4.51 21.22 10.96
C THR A 266 4.95 20.49 12.25
N LEU A 267 4.24 20.71 13.37
CA LEU A 267 4.55 20.03 14.63
C LEU A 267 4.24 18.55 14.59
N TRP A 268 3.06 18.17 14.12
CA TRP A 268 2.61 16.78 14.13
C TRP A 268 3.31 15.92 13.08
N LEU A 269 3.55 16.46 11.88
CA LEU A 269 4.26 15.74 10.82
C LEU A 269 5.76 15.62 11.10
N SER A 270 6.37 16.49 11.92
CA SER A 270 7.74 16.30 12.36
C SER A 270 7.94 15.04 13.20
N ASP A 271 6.90 14.65 13.94
CA ASP A 271 6.92 13.45 14.80
C ASP A 271 6.60 12.15 14.05
N LEU A 272 5.88 12.26 12.93
CA LEU A 272 5.38 11.11 12.14
C LEU A 272 6.15 10.88 10.83
N GLY A 273 6.90 11.87 10.35
CA GLY A 273 7.56 11.85 9.04
C GLY A 273 6.70 12.43 7.91
N GLU A 274 7.36 13.04 6.93
CA GLU A 274 6.70 13.79 5.84
C GLU A 274 5.80 12.93 4.92
N ASN A 275 6.07 11.63 4.83
CA ASN A 275 5.33 10.68 3.98
C ASN A 275 4.19 9.95 4.73
N HIS A 276 3.84 10.38 5.93
CA HIS A 276 2.79 9.75 6.69
C HIS A 276 1.41 10.00 6.05
N PRO A 277 0.48 9.01 6.02
CA PRO A 277 -0.86 9.16 5.43
C PRO A 277 -1.65 10.35 5.95
N LEU A 278 -1.45 10.75 7.22
CA LEU A 278 -2.05 11.96 7.78
C LEU A 278 -1.63 13.25 7.04
N ALA A 279 -0.51 13.28 6.32
CA ALA A 279 -0.14 14.43 5.51
C ALA A 279 -1.16 14.71 4.40
N GLU A 280 -1.75 13.67 3.81
CA GLU A 280 -2.82 13.82 2.82
C GLU A 280 -4.08 14.41 3.44
N GLU A 281 -4.48 13.95 4.63
CA GLU A 281 -5.64 14.49 5.34
C GLU A 281 -5.44 15.96 5.73
N PHE A 282 -4.25 16.34 6.18
CA PHE A 282 -3.90 17.74 6.41
C PHE A 282 -4.02 18.59 5.14
N ASN A 283 -3.54 18.07 4.01
CA ASN A 283 -3.61 18.75 2.72
C ASN A 283 -5.05 18.92 2.25
N VAL A 284 -5.91 17.90 2.45
CA VAL A 284 -7.34 17.99 2.13
C VAL A 284 -8.00 19.12 2.92
N VAL A 285 -7.77 19.18 4.23
CA VAL A 285 -8.36 20.24 5.07
C VAL A 285 -7.75 21.61 4.74
N ALA A 286 -6.44 21.69 4.46
CA ALA A 286 -5.79 22.93 4.03
C ALA A 286 -6.39 23.46 2.73
N HIS A 287 -6.57 22.60 1.73
CA HIS A 287 -7.19 22.96 0.46
C HIS A 287 -8.65 23.37 0.61
N TYR A 288 -9.41 22.68 1.47
CA TYR A 288 -10.77 23.09 1.83
C TYR A 288 -10.78 24.52 2.40
N LEU A 289 -9.93 24.83 3.38
CA LEU A 289 -9.84 26.18 3.95
C LEU A 289 -9.46 27.23 2.90
N GLU A 290 -8.57 26.92 1.98
CA GLU A 290 -8.20 27.80 0.86
C GLU A 290 -9.37 28.08 -0.07
N SER A 291 -10.11 27.05 -0.42
CA SER A 291 -11.29 27.19 -1.30
C SER A 291 -12.37 28.05 -0.67
N GLN A 292 -12.60 27.92 0.65
CA GLN A 292 -13.58 28.73 1.38
C GLN A 292 -13.11 30.20 1.49
N ILE A 293 -11.82 30.44 1.71
CA ILE A 293 -11.26 31.79 1.72
C ILE A 293 -11.44 32.47 0.36
N SER A 294 -11.13 31.77 -0.74
CA SER A 294 -11.30 32.28 -2.10
C SER A 294 -12.76 32.58 -2.43
N LEU A 295 -13.68 31.72 -1.99
CA LEU A 295 -15.11 31.92 -2.16
C LEU A 295 -15.60 33.16 -1.42
N LEU A 296 -15.25 33.32 -0.14
CA LEU A 296 -15.64 34.46 0.70
C LEU A 296 -15.04 35.78 0.17
N ASP A 297 -13.80 35.75 -0.32
CA ASP A 297 -13.16 36.91 -0.94
C ASP A 297 -13.91 37.35 -2.21
N SER A 298 -14.28 36.39 -3.05
CA SER A 298 -15.11 36.64 -4.23
C SER A 298 -16.48 37.26 -3.86
N MET A 299 -17.13 36.73 -2.82
CA MET A 299 -18.41 37.26 -2.31
C MET A 299 -18.27 38.71 -1.78
N GLN A 300 -17.12 39.05 -1.17
CA GLN A 300 -16.88 40.41 -0.67
C GLN A 300 -16.81 41.44 -1.79
N HIS A 301 -16.43 41.05 -3.00
CA HIS A 301 -16.36 41.92 -4.18
C HIS A 301 -17.74 42.09 -4.87
N ILE A 302 -18.67 41.18 -4.62
CA ILE A 302 -20.02 41.22 -5.21
C ILE A 302 -20.98 42.04 -4.36
N VAL A 303 -20.81 42.05 -3.05
CA VAL A 303 -21.60 42.78 -2.05
C VAL A 303 -20.92 44.13 -1.71
#